data_c9ee3a5884501bf011904c25fed2d7fa
#
_entry.id   c9ee3a5884501bf011904c25fed2d7fa
#
_cell.length_a   1.000
_cell.length_b   1.000
_cell.length_c   1.000
_cell.angle_alpha   90.00
_cell.angle_beta   90.00
_cell.angle_gamma   90.00
#
_symmetry.space_group_name_H-M   'P 1'
#
loop_
_entity.id
_entity.type
_entity.pdbx_description
1 polymer ?
#
loop_
_entity_poly.entity_id
_entity_poly.type
_entity_poly.pdbx_seq_one_letter_code
_entity_poly.pdbx_strand_id
1 'polypeptide(L)'
;MRGVNRTDTTAKPPILVTGLSGNLGRRLAPLLKDHLLVGVDLFAPVLDHPRVEFCQLDLSQPDAPAQLESLMREAGVRQVVHLAFVLDPTRTGALERQRQWEINVRGTQHLLDAVERVNRKERQVDFFLYLSSVTSYGPELPGPVREDHPQQPHTYTYALHKKETDELCRARHPRLNGCAVYIIRGHIFLGPGVENFIVRALQGRPTDRTWLGRWVHRRKWRLPLLLPGGEKYRGLYQFMHIDDAARLMAWLCRNYEPGKLEILNAQGRGEPVTGDDLSRLCGLPLLRLPSYGLVGLLYKFFWAIGLSPVPAEAFPYFAGSYVMNTERLESLLGAAYEQLIRYTAEXALRETLQR
;
A
#
# COMPACT_ATOMS: atom_id res chain seq x y z
N MET A 1 -9.98 -43.18 32.98
CA MET A 1 -10.45 -41.81 32.93
C MET A 1 -9.52 -41.01 32.02
N ARG A 2 -9.93 -40.79 30.78
CA ARG A 2 -9.11 -40.00 29.84
C ARG A 2 -9.45 -38.53 30.02
N GLY A 3 -8.42 -37.73 30.28
CA GLY A 3 -8.57 -36.33 30.54
C GLY A 3 -9.19 -35.62 29.35
N VAL A 4 -10.17 -34.78 29.63
CA VAL A 4 -10.79 -33.90 28.67
C VAL A 4 -9.72 -32.89 28.22
N ASN A 5 -9.37 -32.92 26.94
CA ASN A 5 -8.53 -31.92 26.36
C ASN A 5 -9.27 -30.58 26.48
N ARG A 6 -8.81 -29.73 27.36
CA ARG A 6 -9.26 -28.32 27.39
C ARG A 6 -8.78 -27.71 26.11
N THR A 7 -9.70 -27.45 25.20
CA THR A 7 -9.41 -26.61 24.05
C THR A 7 -8.85 -25.27 24.56
N ASP A 8 -7.69 -24.95 24.09
CA ASP A 8 -7.03 -23.70 24.48
C ASP A 8 -7.89 -22.53 23.99
N THR A 9 -8.65 -21.94 24.91
CA THR A 9 -9.56 -20.85 24.60
C THR A 9 -8.83 -19.51 24.42
N THR A 10 -7.48 -19.49 24.52
CA THR A 10 -6.69 -18.26 24.39
C THR A 10 -6.15 -18.04 22.97
N ALA A 11 -6.33 -19.00 22.05
CA ALA A 11 -5.83 -18.85 20.69
C ALA A 11 -6.61 -17.79 19.92
N LYS A 12 -5.88 -16.82 19.35
CA LYS A 12 -6.47 -15.79 18.50
C LYS A 12 -6.87 -16.38 17.13
N PRO A 13 -7.82 -15.78 16.43
CA PRO A 13 -8.31 -16.36 15.17
C PRO A 13 -7.23 -16.39 14.09
N PRO A 14 -7.23 -17.44 13.23
CA PRO A 14 -6.29 -17.49 12.11
C PRO A 14 -6.53 -16.36 11.10
N ILE A 15 -5.44 -15.82 10.57
CA ILE A 15 -5.48 -14.72 9.61
C ILE A 15 -4.82 -15.16 8.31
N LEU A 16 -5.53 -15.02 7.20
CA LEU A 16 -4.94 -15.21 5.88
C LEU A 16 -4.37 -13.86 5.41
N VAL A 17 -3.09 -13.85 5.03
CA VAL A 17 -2.42 -12.64 4.56
C VAL A 17 -1.90 -12.89 3.15
N THR A 18 -2.43 -12.15 2.18
CA THR A 18 -1.86 -12.17 0.83
C THR A 18 -0.70 -11.18 0.78
N GLY A 19 0.35 -11.52 0.03
CA GLY A 19 1.52 -10.67 -0.05
C GLY A 19 2.38 -10.70 1.20
N LEU A 20 2.33 -11.79 1.95
CA LEU A 20 3.01 -11.90 3.24
C LEU A 20 4.53 -11.81 3.11
N SER A 21 5.10 -12.20 1.96
CA SER A 21 6.54 -12.13 1.76
C SER A 21 7.05 -10.73 1.43
N GLY A 22 6.15 -9.76 1.22
CA GLY A 22 6.53 -8.39 0.93
C GLY A 22 7.01 -7.63 2.16
N ASN A 23 7.47 -6.41 1.94
CA ASN A 23 8.05 -5.59 3.01
C ASN A 23 7.06 -5.33 4.14
N LEU A 24 5.83 -4.97 3.79
CA LEU A 24 4.81 -4.71 4.82
C LEU A 24 4.39 -6.01 5.52
N GLY A 25 4.22 -7.10 4.77
CA GLY A 25 3.87 -8.40 5.36
C GLY A 25 4.88 -8.86 6.39
N ARG A 26 6.17 -8.69 6.08
CA ARG A 26 7.23 -9.07 7.01
C ARG A 26 7.23 -8.24 8.29
N ARG A 27 6.77 -6.99 8.19
CA ARG A 27 6.67 -6.10 9.37
C ARG A 27 5.40 -6.38 10.16
N LEU A 28 4.34 -6.81 9.48
CA LEU A 28 3.08 -7.13 10.13
C LEU A 28 3.16 -8.43 10.93
N ALA A 29 3.84 -9.44 10.40
CA ALA A 29 3.86 -10.78 11.00
C ALA A 29 4.29 -10.77 12.48
N PRO A 30 5.39 -10.08 12.88
CA PRO A 30 5.77 -10.08 14.29
C PRO A 30 4.73 -9.45 15.22
N LEU A 31 3.85 -8.59 14.68
CA LEU A 31 2.82 -7.94 15.48
C LEU A 31 1.58 -8.83 15.67
N LEU A 32 1.55 -9.98 14.99
CA LEU A 32 0.42 -10.91 15.02
C LEU A 32 0.87 -12.30 15.52
N LYS A 33 1.83 -12.35 16.44
CA LYS A 33 2.43 -13.61 16.92
C LYS A 33 1.42 -14.55 17.58
N ASP A 34 0.32 -14.00 18.10
CA ASP A 34 -0.71 -14.80 18.76
C ASP A 34 -1.65 -15.50 17.78
N HIS A 35 -1.54 -15.17 16.49
CA HIS A 35 -2.42 -15.71 15.44
C HIS A 35 -1.66 -16.72 14.60
N LEU A 36 -2.34 -17.79 14.18
CA LEU A 36 -1.85 -18.57 13.05
C LEU A 36 -1.94 -17.69 11.81
N LEU A 37 -0.85 -17.53 11.08
CA LEU A 37 -0.86 -16.82 9.79
C LEU A 37 -0.88 -17.83 8.66
N VAL A 38 -1.82 -17.67 7.76
CA VAL A 38 -1.89 -18.44 6.52
C VAL A 38 -1.43 -17.49 5.41
N GLY A 39 -0.21 -17.67 4.95
CA GLY A 39 0.38 -16.78 3.96
C GLY A 39 0.14 -17.25 2.54
N VAL A 40 -0.29 -16.34 1.68
CA VAL A 40 -0.49 -16.60 0.26
C VAL A 40 0.37 -15.64 -0.53
N ASP A 41 1.30 -16.17 -1.33
CA ASP A 41 2.19 -15.33 -2.11
C ASP A 41 2.82 -16.18 -3.21
N LEU A 42 3.54 -15.52 -4.11
CA LEU A 42 4.31 -16.20 -5.15
C LEU A 42 5.62 -16.78 -4.61
N PHE A 43 6.15 -16.21 -3.53
CA PHE A 43 7.43 -16.61 -2.93
C PHE A 43 7.27 -16.84 -1.45
N ALA A 44 7.97 -17.84 -0.94
CA ALA A 44 7.94 -18.15 0.49
C ALA A 44 8.59 -17.03 1.29
N PRO A 45 7.96 -16.58 2.39
CA PRO A 45 8.53 -15.51 3.19
C PRO A 45 9.59 -16.03 4.16
N VAL A 46 10.47 -15.10 4.58
CA VAL A 46 11.32 -15.29 5.75
C VAL A 46 10.76 -14.35 6.82
N LEU A 47 10.16 -14.94 7.86
CA LEU A 47 9.35 -14.18 8.82
C LEU A 47 9.79 -14.43 10.26
N ASP A 48 9.63 -13.40 11.08
CA ASP A 48 9.71 -13.51 12.53
C ASP A 48 8.31 -13.83 13.06
N HIS A 49 7.96 -15.12 13.03
CA HIS A 49 6.64 -15.57 13.47
C HIS A 49 6.66 -17.06 13.79
N PRO A 50 6.06 -17.49 14.92
CA PRO A 50 6.14 -18.89 15.35
C PRO A 50 5.24 -19.85 14.60
N ARG A 51 4.13 -19.39 13.99
CA ARG A 51 3.15 -20.27 13.35
C ARG A 51 2.68 -19.72 12.03
N VAL A 52 3.38 -20.07 10.95
CA VAL A 52 3.02 -19.67 9.58
C VAL A 52 2.79 -20.91 8.74
N GLU A 53 1.64 -21.00 8.10
CA GLU A 53 1.38 -21.97 7.05
C GLU A 53 1.44 -21.20 5.73
N PHE A 54 2.33 -21.59 4.85
CA PHE A 54 2.53 -20.88 3.57
C PHE A 54 1.96 -21.68 2.42
N CYS A 55 1.19 -21.02 1.56
CA CYS A 55 0.66 -21.57 0.33
C CYS A 55 1.15 -20.73 -0.85
N GLN A 56 1.94 -21.34 -1.73
CA GLN A 56 2.37 -20.67 -2.95
C GLN A 56 1.20 -20.67 -3.92
N LEU A 57 0.69 -19.47 -4.25
CA LEU A 57 -0.50 -19.35 -5.05
C LEU A 57 -0.49 -18.03 -5.80
N ASP A 58 -0.80 -18.11 -7.09
CA ASP A 58 -0.97 -16.94 -7.95
C ASP A 58 -2.44 -16.57 -7.96
N LEU A 59 -2.79 -15.45 -7.35
CA LEU A 59 -4.18 -15.01 -7.22
C LEU A 59 -4.86 -14.78 -8.56
N SER A 60 -4.08 -14.54 -9.63
CA SER A 60 -4.66 -14.25 -10.95
C SER A 60 -5.17 -15.50 -11.67
N GLN A 61 -4.80 -16.70 -11.22
CA GLN A 61 -5.16 -17.93 -11.90
C GLN A 61 -6.65 -18.26 -11.75
N PRO A 62 -7.27 -18.88 -12.79
CA PRO A 62 -8.71 -19.15 -12.73
C PRO A 62 -9.16 -20.03 -11.58
N ASP A 63 -8.30 -20.91 -11.09
CA ASP A 63 -8.64 -21.80 -9.98
C ASP A 63 -8.36 -21.17 -8.59
N ALA A 64 -7.87 -19.94 -8.55
CA ALA A 64 -7.55 -19.29 -7.27
C ALA A 64 -8.73 -19.22 -6.32
N PRO A 65 -9.96 -18.87 -6.76
CA PRO A 65 -11.08 -18.83 -5.80
C PRO A 65 -11.32 -20.15 -5.11
N ALA A 66 -11.26 -21.27 -5.85
CA ALA A 66 -11.48 -22.58 -5.27
C ALA A 66 -10.35 -22.97 -4.30
N GLN A 67 -9.11 -22.69 -4.67
CA GLN A 67 -7.96 -22.98 -3.81
C GLN A 67 -8.00 -22.14 -2.53
N LEU A 68 -8.34 -20.86 -2.66
CA LEU A 68 -8.45 -19.98 -1.49
C LEU A 68 -9.59 -20.42 -0.57
N GLU A 69 -10.73 -20.81 -1.15
CA GLU A 69 -11.86 -21.31 -0.37
C GLU A 69 -11.46 -22.53 0.45
N SER A 70 -10.81 -23.51 -0.19
CA SER A 70 -10.35 -24.71 0.52
C SER A 70 -9.37 -24.35 1.63
N LEU A 71 -8.42 -23.48 1.34
CA LEU A 71 -7.40 -23.06 2.29
C LEU A 71 -8.04 -22.39 3.51
N MET A 72 -8.99 -21.48 3.27
CA MET A 72 -9.69 -20.78 4.35
C MET A 72 -10.49 -21.75 5.22
N ARG A 73 -11.19 -22.69 4.60
CA ARG A 73 -11.98 -23.66 5.34
C ARG A 73 -11.10 -24.58 6.16
N GLU A 74 -10.03 -25.12 5.57
CA GLU A 74 -9.14 -26.06 6.25
C GLU A 74 -8.44 -25.44 7.45
N ALA A 75 -8.00 -24.19 7.31
CA ALA A 75 -7.28 -23.49 8.38
C ALA A 75 -8.21 -22.77 9.35
N GLY A 76 -9.51 -22.73 9.09
CA GLY A 76 -10.46 -22.02 9.93
C GLY A 76 -10.24 -20.51 9.94
N VAL A 77 -9.87 -19.95 8.79
CA VAL A 77 -9.54 -18.52 8.67
C VAL A 77 -10.74 -17.66 9.09
N ARG A 78 -10.50 -16.72 10.00
CA ARG A 78 -11.50 -15.78 10.46
C ARG A 78 -11.27 -14.35 9.97
N GLN A 79 -10.04 -14.04 9.57
CA GLN A 79 -9.68 -12.70 9.13
C GLN A 79 -8.82 -12.79 7.88
N VAL A 80 -8.95 -11.82 6.99
CA VAL A 80 -8.16 -11.72 5.76
C VAL A 80 -7.52 -10.33 5.70
N VAL A 81 -6.21 -10.29 5.45
CA VAL A 81 -5.47 -9.05 5.21
C VAL A 81 -4.90 -9.13 3.79
N HIS A 82 -5.36 -8.24 2.92
CA HIS A 82 -5.01 -8.29 1.49
C HIS A 82 -3.94 -7.24 1.17
N LEU A 83 -2.68 -7.70 1.05
CA LEU A 83 -1.54 -6.84 0.75
C LEU A 83 -0.95 -7.10 -0.65
N ALA A 84 -1.29 -8.20 -1.30
CA ALA A 84 -0.70 -8.58 -2.58
C ALA A 84 -1.10 -7.58 -3.68
N PHE A 85 -0.11 -6.86 -4.19
CA PHE A 85 -0.34 -5.84 -5.20
C PHE A 85 0.98 -5.50 -5.87
N VAL A 86 0.97 -5.42 -7.20
CA VAL A 86 2.18 -5.08 -7.96
C VAL A 86 2.22 -3.58 -8.19
N LEU A 87 3.25 -2.95 -7.64
CA LEU A 87 3.47 -1.51 -7.76
C LEU A 87 4.37 -1.16 -8.96
N ASP A 88 5.17 -2.09 -9.37
CA ASP A 88 6.36 -1.85 -10.21
C ASP A 88 6.02 -1.15 -11.53
N PRO A 89 6.55 0.06 -11.76
CA PRO A 89 6.34 0.75 -13.03
C PRO A 89 7.13 0.05 -14.13
N THR A 90 6.45 -0.48 -15.11
CA THR A 90 7.12 -1.17 -16.20
C THR A 90 7.40 -0.25 -17.37
N ARG A 91 8.50 -0.52 -18.05
CA ARG A 91 8.80 0.13 -19.33
C ARG A 91 8.28 -0.68 -20.50
N THR A 92 7.65 -1.79 -20.19
CA THR A 92 7.16 -2.72 -21.20
C THR A 92 5.73 -2.36 -21.61
N GLY A 93 5.24 -3.02 -22.61
CA GLY A 93 4.01 -2.62 -23.27
C GLY A 93 2.73 -3.21 -22.70
N ALA A 94 1.73 -3.35 -23.55
CA ALA A 94 0.37 -3.70 -23.16
C ALA A 94 0.27 -5.04 -22.45
N LEU A 95 1.09 -6.03 -22.83
CA LEU A 95 1.03 -7.36 -22.21
C LEU A 95 1.40 -7.30 -20.72
N GLU A 96 2.42 -6.49 -20.38
CA GLU A 96 2.82 -6.36 -18.99
C GLU A 96 1.76 -5.59 -18.19
N ARG A 97 1.13 -4.58 -18.79
CA ARG A 97 0.04 -3.86 -18.14
C ARG A 97 -1.16 -4.79 -17.91
N GLN A 98 -1.46 -5.66 -18.85
CA GLN A 98 -2.52 -6.64 -18.71
C GLN A 98 -2.19 -7.62 -17.57
N ARG A 99 -0.93 -8.06 -17.49
CA ARG A 99 -0.49 -8.96 -16.42
C ARG A 99 -0.63 -8.28 -15.04
N GLN A 100 -0.28 -7.00 -14.94
CA GLN A 100 -0.46 -6.24 -13.70
C GLN A 100 -1.94 -6.18 -13.32
N TRP A 101 -2.82 -5.93 -14.28
CA TRP A 101 -4.25 -5.88 -14.02
C TRP A 101 -4.75 -7.24 -13.52
N GLU A 102 -4.31 -8.33 -14.15
CA GLU A 102 -4.71 -9.68 -13.73
C GLU A 102 -4.32 -9.94 -12.28
N ILE A 103 -3.11 -9.56 -11.89
CA ILE A 103 -2.64 -9.76 -10.52
C ILE A 103 -3.40 -8.84 -9.55
N ASN A 104 -3.48 -7.56 -9.87
CA ASN A 104 -4.01 -6.56 -8.95
C ASN A 104 -5.52 -6.61 -8.84
N VAL A 105 -6.21 -6.61 -9.97
CA VAL A 105 -7.67 -6.50 -9.97
C VAL A 105 -8.33 -7.88 -9.99
N ARG A 106 -7.96 -8.72 -10.93
CA ARG A 106 -8.52 -10.08 -11.00
C ARG A 106 -8.18 -10.85 -9.71
N GLY A 107 -6.94 -10.70 -9.23
CA GLY A 107 -6.54 -11.35 -7.97
C GLY A 107 -7.40 -10.92 -6.80
N THR A 108 -7.74 -9.63 -6.72
CA THR A 108 -8.63 -9.13 -5.67
C THR A 108 -10.05 -9.67 -5.84
N GLN A 109 -10.55 -9.74 -7.08
CA GLN A 109 -11.85 -10.35 -7.36
C GLN A 109 -11.88 -11.79 -6.87
N HIS A 110 -10.83 -12.56 -7.18
CA HIS A 110 -10.75 -13.97 -6.79
C HIS A 110 -10.74 -14.15 -5.29
N LEU A 111 -10.03 -13.27 -4.58
CA LEU A 111 -9.99 -13.35 -3.12
C LEU A 111 -11.37 -13.04 -2.53
N LEU A 112 -12.04 -12.01 -3.03
CA LEU A 112 -13.40 -11.68 -2.59
C LEU A 112 -14.39 -12.79 -2.93
N ASP A 113 -14.24 -13.41 -4.11
CA ASP A 113 -15.06 -14.57 -4.49
C ASP A 113 -14.91 -15.69 -3.46
N ALA A 114 -13.66 -15.96 -3.04
CA ALA A 114 -13.40 -17.01 -2.05
C ALA A 114 -14.06 -16.69 -0.71
N VAL A 115 -13.95 -15.45 -0.24
CA VAL A 115 -14.60 -15.05 1.02
C VAL A 115 -16.11 -15.18 0.90
N GLU A 116 -16.69 -14.76 -0.22
CA GLU A 116 -18.12 -14.88 -0.44
C GLU A 116 -18.56 -16.35 -0.40
N ARG A 117 -17.79 -17.24 -1.04
CA ARG A 117 -18.09 -18.68 -1.03
C ARG A 117 -18.01 -19.25 0.38
N VAL A 118 -16.95 -18.93 1.12
CA VAL A 118 -16.76 -19.44 2.49
C VAL A 118 -17.91 -18.98 3.39
N ASN A 119 -18.37 -17.75 3.22
CA ASN A 119 -19.41 -17.17 4.07
C ASN A 119 -20.84 -17.43 3.59
N ARG A 120 -21.02 -18.17 2.49
CA ARG A 120 -22.35 -18.27 1.85
C ARG A 120 -23.43 -18.80 2.75
N LYS A 121 -23.20 -19.91 3.42
CA LYS A 121 -24.18 -20.52 4.30
C LYS A 121 -24.08 -19.99 5.72
N GLU A 122 -22.88 -19.91 6.24
CA GLU A 122 -22.60 -19.46 7.59
C GLU A 122 -21.34 -18.62 7.56
N ARG A 123 -21.38 -17.48 8.25
CA ARG A 123 -20.21 -16.60 8.26
C ARG A 123 -19.06 -17.24 9.04
N GLN A 124 -17.92 -17.43 8.36
CA GLN A 124 -16.67 -17.85 8.96
C GLN A 124 -15.68 -16.70 9.01
N VAL A 125 -15.52 -15.98 7.88
CA VAL A 125 -14.60 -14.86 7.79
C VAL A 125 -15.34 -13.61 8.28
N ASP A 126 -14.85 -13.05 9.39
CA ASP A 126 -15.49 -11.92 10.07
C ASP A 126 -14.92 -10.56 9.64
N PHE A 127 -13.72 -10.54 9.07
CA PHE A 127 -12.97 -9.30 8.86
C PHE A 127 -12.11 -9.40 7.60
N PHE A 128 -12.20 -8.38 6.77
CA PHE A 128 -11.43 -8.27 5.53
C PHE A 128 -10.79 -6.88 5.52
N LEU A 129 -9.46 -6.84 5.53
CA LEU A 129 -8.71 -5.59 5.53
C LEU A 129 -8.03 -5.43 4.17
N TYR A 130 -8.32 -4.33 3.49
CA TYR A 130 -7.73 -4.02 2.18
C TYR A 130 -6.86 -2.78 2.26
N LEU A 131 -5.63 -2.88 1.73
CA LEU A 131 -4.73 -1.74 1.65
C LEU A 131 -4.91 -1.04 0.30
N SER A 132 -5.67 0.05 0.32
CA SER A 132 -5.86 0.94 -0.80
C SER A 132 -4.75 2.01 -0.79
N SER A 133 -4.98 3.14 -1.44
CA SER A 133 -3.92 4.14 -1.60
C SER A 133 -4.51 5.53 -1.80
N VAL A 134 -3.76 6.53 -1.34
CA VAL A 134 -4.04 7.93 -1.65
C VAL A 134 -4.13 8.17 -3.16
N THR A 135 -3.38 7.41 -3.94
CA THR A 135 -3.41 7.56 -5.41
C THR A 135 -4.78 7.27 -6.00
N SER A 136 -5.62 6.53 -5.28
CA SER A 136 -6.98 6.22 -5.78
C SER A 136 -7.84 7.48 -5.93
N TYR A 137 -7.51 8.56 -5.23
CA TYR A 137 -8.23 9.83 -5.40
C TYR A 137 -7.86 10.54 -6.70
N GLY A 138 -6.72 10.21 -7.29
CA GLY A 138 -6.23 10.91 -8.47
C GLY A 138 -5.23 11.98 -8.10
N PRO A 139 -4.69 12.65 -9.11
CA PRO A 139 -3.67 13.68 -8.89
C PRO A 139 -4.29 15.04 -8.51
N GLU A 140 -3.43 15.93 -8.05
CA GLU A 140 -3.77 17.34 -7.81
C GLU A 140 -4.93 17.51 -6.83
N LEU A 141 -4.76 16.98 -5.61
CA LEU A 141 -5.77 17.11 -4.59
C LEU A 141 -5.97 18.58 -4.21
N PRO A 142 -7.24 19.03 -4.03
CA PRO A 142 -7.50 20.46 -3.76
C PRO A 142 -7.10 20.90 -2.35
N GLY A 143 -6.75 19.97 -1.51
CA GLY A 143 -6.37 20.20 -0.12
C GLY A 143 -6.46 18.88 0.61
N PRO A 144 -6.43 18.86 1.94
CA PRO A 144 -6.61 17.60 2.66
C PRO A 144 -8.00 17.01 2.38
N VAL A 145 -8.04 15.91 1.63
CA VAL A 145 -9.29 15.31 1.18
C VAL A 145 -9.81 14.28 2.18
N ARG A 146 -11.12 14.22 2.32
CA ARG A 146 -11.79 13.24 3.18
C ARG A 146 -12.11 11.97 2.39
N GLU A 147 -12.56 10.95 3.12
CA GLU A 147 -12.82 9.63 2.53
C GLU A 147 -13.95 9.64 1.50
N ASP A 148 -14.84 10.64 1.54
CA ASP A 148 -15.91 10.77 0.55
C ASP A 148 -15.51 11.57 -0.68
N HIS A 149 -14.27 12.03 -0.76
CA HIS A 149 -13.78 12.75 -1.94
C HIS A 149 -13.84 11.82 -3.16
N PRO A 150 -14.28 12.30 -4.33
CA PRO A 150 -14.36 11.46 -5.52
C PRO A 150 -13.02 10.85 -5.90
N GLN A 151 -13.07 9.60 -6.35
CA GLN A 151 -11.88 8.89 -6.83
C GLN A 151 -11.81 9.06 -8.34
N GLN A 152 -10.88 9.89 -8.80
CA GLN A 152 -10.76 10.26 -10.22
C GLN A 152 -9.33 10.15 -10.71
N PRO A 153 -8.68 8.98 -10.55
CA PRO A 153 -7.32 8.81 -11.06
C PRO A 153 -7.31 8.73 -12.56
N HIS A 154 -6.18 9.12 -13.14
CA HIS A 154 -5.94 8.97 -14.58
C HIS A 154 -4.44 8.83 -14.80
N THR A 155 -4.07 8.36 -15.97
CA THR A 155 -2.69 8.21 -16.47
C THR A 155 -1.81 7.20 -15.75
N TYR A 156 -1.91 7.07 -14.43
CA TYR A 156 -1.02 6.22 -13.65
C TYR A 156 -1.73 4.88 -13.39
N THR A 157 -1.21 3.82 -14.00
CA THR A 157 -1.82 2.48 -13.96
C THR A 157 -2.06 1.98 -12.54
N TYR A 158 -1.09 2.15 -11.66
CA TYR A 158 -1.22 1.74 -10.27
C TYR A 158 -2.42 2.41 -9.60
N ALA A 159 -2.58 3.71 -9.84
CA ALA A 159 -3.69 4.48 -9.25
C ALA A 159 -5.04 4.00 -9.76
N LEU A 160 -5.12 3.68 -11.07
CA LEU A 160 -6.34 3.14 -11.66
C LEU A 160 -6.71 1.80 -11.03
N HIS A 161 -5.71 0.93 -10.84
CA HIS A 161 -5.94 -0.37 -10.18
C HIS A 161 -6.36 -0.20 -8.72
N LYS A 162 -5.77 0.76 -8.02
CA LYS A 162 -6.14 1.03 -6.61
C LYS A 162 -7.57 1.53 -6.50
N LYS A 163 -8.00 2.40 -7.41
CA LYS A 163 -9.40 2.83 -7.44
C LYS A 163 -10.33 1.64 -7.71
N GLU A 164 -10.01 0.86 -8.74
CA GLU A 164 -10.86 -0.26 -9.16
C GLU A 164 -11.03 -1.28 -8.04
N THR A 165 -9.95 -1.63 -7.35
CA THR A 165 -10.00 -2.60 -6.26
C THR A 165 -10.64 -2.03 -4.99
N ASP A 166 -10.45 -0.74 -4.72
CA ASP A 166 -11.13 -0.04 -3.63
C ASP A 166 -12.65 -0.11 -3.84
N GLU A 167 -13.11 0.22 -5.04
CA GLU A 167 -14.54 0.14 -5.41
C GLU A 167 -15.06 -1.29 -5.30
N LEU A 168 -14.26 -2.25 -5.74
CA LEU A 168 -14.64 -3.66 -5.70
C LEU A 168 -14.87 -4.13 -4.27
N CYS A 169 -13.99 -3.78 -3.36
CA CYS A 169 -14.14 -4.15 -1.94
C CYS A 169 -15.40 -3.54 -1.34
N ARG A 170 -15.67 -2.26 -1.67
CA ARG A 170 -16.89 -1.60 -1.18
C ARG A 170 -18.16 -2.26 -1.74
N ALA A 171 -18.14 -2.57 -3.02
CA ALA A 171 -19.31 -3.15 -3.69
C ALA A 171 -19.60 -4.56 -3.18
N ARG A 172 -18.57 -5.33 -2.83
CA ARG A 172 -18.75 -6.71 -2.36
C ARG A 172 -19.19 -6.80 -0.90
N HIS A 173 -18.99 -5.76 -0.12
CA HIS A 173 -19.30 -5.81 1.31
C HIS A 173 -20.69 -6.36 1.63
N PRO A 174 -21.78 -5.92 0.96
CA PRO A 174 -23.12 -6.46 1.29
C PRO A 174 -23.26 -7.94 1.00
N ARG A 175 -22.41 -8.51 0.18
CA ARG A 175 -22.50 -9.91 -0.25
C ARG A 175 -21.63 -10.84 0.62
N LEU A 176 -20.94 -10.31 1.62
CA LEU A 176 -20.01 -11.12 2.42
C LEU A 176 -20.63 -11.62 3.73
N ASN A 177 -21.95 -11.57 3.83
CA ASN A 177 -22.72 -12.17 4.94
C ASN A 177 -22.26 -11.67 6.31
N GLY A 178 -22.14 -10.33 6.43
CA GLY A 178 -21.80 -9.71 7.72
C GLY A 178 -20.30 -9.61 8.02
N CYS A 179 -19.44 -9.94 7.06
CA CYS A 179 -18.01 -9.72 7.20
C CYS A 179 -17.73 -8.22 7.21
N ALA A 180 -16.98 -7.74 8.20
CA ALA A 180 -16.55 -6.35 8.22
C ALA A 180 -15.49 -6.14 7.13
N VAL A 181 -15.56 -5.01 6.42
CA VAL A 181 -14.57 -4.65 5.40
C VAL A 181 -13.97 -3.31 5.78
N TYR A 182 -12.68 -3.29 6.03
CA TYR A 182 -11.93 -2.07 6.34
C TYR A 182 -10.96 -1.77 5.21
N ILE A 183 -11.01 -0.56 4.71
CA ILE A 183 -10.17 -0.09 3.60
C ILE A 183 -9.29 1.03 4.13
N ILE A 184 -7.96 0.81 4.08
CA ILE A 184 -6.99 1.84 4.45
C ILE A 184 -6.49 2.50 3.16
N ARG A 185 -6.77 3.78 2.98
CA ARG A 185 -6.18 4.57 1.90
C ARG A 185 -4.89 5.19 2.45
N GLY A 186 -3.80 4.44 2.29
CA GLY A 186 -2.52 4.82 2.85
C GLY A 186 -1.72 5.74 1.95
N HIS A 187 -0.92 6.59 2.56
CA HIS A 187 0.00 7.44 1.81
C HIS A 187 1.23 6.64 1.37
N ILE A 188 2.09 7.29 0.59
CA ILE A 188 3.34 6.69 0.10
C ILE A 188 4.17 6.21 1.29
N PHE A 189 4.62 4.94 1.23
CA PHE A 189 5.39 4.37 2.33
C PHE A 189 6.84 4.82 2.30
N LEU A 190 7.34 5.18 3.47
CA LEU A 190 8.75 5.42 3.75
C LEU A 190 9.18 4.52 4.92
N GLY A 191 10.47 4.39 5.11
CA GLY A 191 11.04 3.63 6.22
C GLY A 191 12.26 2.84 5.78
N PRO A 192 13.01 2.30 6.72
CA PRO A 192 14.20 1.52 6.40
C PRO A 192 13.85 0.31 5.53
N GLY A 193 14.59 0.13 4.44
CA GLY A 193 14.41 -1.00 3.54
C GLY A 193 13.24 -0.85 2.57
N VAL A 194 12.51 0.25 2.62
CA VAL A 194 11.45 0.50 1.63
C VAL A 194 12.11 0.87 0.29
N GLU A 195 11.73 0.15 -0.75
CA GLU A 195 12.21 0.41 -2.10
C GLU A 195 11.03 0.69 -3.01
N ASN A 196 10.92 1.92 -3.46
CA ASN A 196 9.97 2.31 -4.48
C ASN A 196 10.57 3.48 -5.27
N PHE A 197 9.92 3.86 -6.37
CA PHE A 197 10.50 4.89 -7.22
C PHE A 197 10.53 6.27 -6.54
N ILE A 198 9.63 6.53 -5.61
CA ILE A 198 9.65 7.79 -4.87
C ILE A 198 10.87 7.83 -3.93
N VAL A 199 11.12 6.74 -3.20
CA VAL A 199 12.30 6.67 -2.33
C VAL A 199 13.57 6.83 -3.17
N ARG A 200 13.64 6.17 -4.32
CA ARG A 200 14.80 6.28 -5.21
C ARG A 200 14.98 7.73 -5.69
N ALA A 201 13.89 8.41 -6.04
CA ALA A 201 13.96 9.81 -6.45
C ALA A 201 14.42 10.71 -5.30
N LEU A 202 13.91 10.47 -4.09
CA LEU A 202 14.30 11.27 -2.91
C LEU A 202 15.76 11.03 -2.52
N GLN A 203 16.33 9.90 -2.92
CA GLN A 203 17.76 9.61 -2.73
C GLN A 203 18.61 10.15 -3.87
N GLY A 204 18.00 10.72 -4.89
CA GLY A 204 18.70 11.19 -6.09
C GLY A 204 19.25 10.07 -6.96
N ARG A 205 18.74 8.86 -6.81
CA ARG A 205 19.24 7.68 -7.53
C ARG A 205 18.55 7.51 -8.86
N PRO A 206 19.30 7.28 -9.95
CA PRO A 206 18.67 6.95 -11.23
C PRO A 206 18.08 5.53 -11.20
N THR A 207 17.34 5.19 -12.24
CA THR A 207 16.88 3.82 -12.38
C THR A 207 18.06 2.87 -12.54
N ASP A 208 17.94 1.65 -12.02
CA ASP A 208 18.96 0.61 -12.20
C ASP A 208 18.58 -0.39 -13.30
N ARG A 209 17.49 -0.13 -14.01
CA ARG A 209 16.97 -1.05 -15.03
C ARG A 209 17.60 -0.86 -16.41
N THR A 210 18.34 0.22 -16.60
CA THR A 210 18.96 0.55 -17.88
C THR A 210 20.47 0.69 -17.71
N TRP A 211 21.21 0.52 -18.83
CA TRP A 211 22.65 0.72 -18.78
C TRP A 211 23.01 2.16 -18.45
N LEU A 212 22.23 3.13 -18.95
CA LEU A 212 22.48 4.54 -18.68
C LEU A 212 22.30 4.85 -17.19
N GLY A 213 21.21 4.36 -16.61
CA GLY A 213 20.97 4.56 -15.17
C GLY A 213 22.06 3.95 -14.32
N ARG A 214 22.46 2.73 -14.66
CA ARG A 214 23.57 2.07 -13.95
C ARG A 214 24.87 2.84 -14.11
N TRP A 215 25.13 3.36 -15.29
CA TRP A 215 26.34 4.13 -15.56
C TRP A 215 26.37 5.41 -14.71
N VAL A 216 25.25 6.16 -14.67
CA VAL A 216 25.15 7.38 -13.86
C VAL A 216 25.32 7.04 -12.37
N HIS A 217 24.72 5.93 -11.93
CA HIS A 217 24.81 5.52 -10.53
C HIS A 217 26.26 5.16 -10.14
N ARG A 218 26.98 4.48 -11.02
CA ARG A 218 28.38 4.13 -10.78
C ARG A 218 29.29 5.37 -10.65
N ARG A 219 28.89 6.48 -11.31
CA ARG A 219 29.59 7.76 -11.21
C ARG A 219 29.23 8.51 -9.93
N LYS A 220 28.29 7.99 -9.15
CA LYS A 220 27.78 8.61 -7.91
C LYS A 220 27.15 9.97 -8.16
N TRP A 221 26.66 10.22 -9.37
CA TRP A 221 25.91 11.43 -9.71
C TRP A 221 24.51 11.30 -9.14
N ARG A 222 24.03 12.35 -8.46
CA ARG A 222 22.70 12.38 -7.87
C ARG A 222 21.80 13.29 -8.70
N LEU A 223 20.61 12.79 -8.98
CA LEU A 223 19.63 13.54 -9.78
C LEU A 223 18.92 14.56 -8.90
N PRO A 224 18.68 15.78 -9.44
CA PRO A 224 17.92 16.77 -8.67
C PRO A 224 16.45 16.42 -8.58
N LEU A 225 15.74 17.08 -7.65
CA LEU A 225 14.29 17.08 -7.62
C LEU A 225 13.79 18.08 -8.66
N LEU A 226 12.72 17.73 -9.38
CA LEU A 226 12.21 18.56 -10.46
C LEU A 226 10.70 18.76 -10.28
N LEU A 227 10.27 20.00 -10.09
CA LEU A 227 8.87 20.36 -9.88
C LEU A 227 8.49 21.58 -10.71
N PRO A 228 7.22 21.75 -11.06
CA PRO A 228 6.77 23.00 -11.67
C PRO A 228 6.85 24.15 -10.68
N GLY A 229 7.04 25.36 -11.19
CA GLY A 229 7.00 26.57 -10.39
C GLY A 229 5.57 27.08 -10.24
N GLY A 230 5.41 28.10 -9.40
CA GLY A 230 4.13 28.75 -9.17
C GLY A 230 3.44 28.29 -7.90
N GLU A 231 2.54 29.11 -7.38
CA GLU A 231 1.86 28.83 -6.12
C GLU A 231 1.01 27.57 -6.16
N LYS A 232 0.40 27.28 -7.29
CA LYS A 232 -0.41 26.08 -7.47
C LYS A 232 0.41 24.80 -7.21
N TYR A 233 1.71 24.86 -7.47
CA TYR A 233 2.62 23.72 -7.37
C TYR A 233 3.65 23.89 -6.26
N ARG A 234 3.28 24.57 -5.18
CA ARG A 234 4.20 24.71 -4.04
C ARG A 234 4.57 23.35 -3.45
N GLY A 235 3.67 22.40 -3.55
CA GLY A 235 3.92 21.03 -3.09
C GLY A 235 3.84 20.91 -1.58
N LEU A 236 2.79 20.24 -1.12
CA LEU A 236 2.67 19.81 0.28
C LEU A 236 2.56 18.29 0.25
N TYR A 237 3.45 17.61 0.97
CA TYR A 237 3.53 16.17 0.89
C TYR A 237 3.43 15.56 2.27
N GLN A 238 2.76 14.42 2.32
CA GLN A 238 2.80 13.56 3.48
C GLN A 238 3.32 12.19 3.06
N PHE A 239 3.67 11.41 4.04
CA PHE A 239 4.14 10.05 3.85
C PHE A 239 3.61 9.21 5.00
N MET A 240 3.69 7.90 4.86
CA MET A 240 3.34 7.01 5.95
C MET A 240 4.52 6.09 6.23
N HIS A 241 4.95 6.04 7.49
CA HIS A 241 6.02 5.10 7.84
C HIS A 241 5.47 3.67 7.77
N ILE A 242 6.22 2.77 7.17
CA ILE A 242 5.75 1.41 6.94
C ILE A 242 5.49 0.67 8.27
N ASP A 243 6.24 1.00 9.32
CA ASP A 243 5.98 0.40 10.64
C ASP A 243 4.68 0.91 11.25
N ASP A 244 4.32 2.18 10.98
CA ASP A 244 3.02 2.71 11.41
C ASP A 244 1.89 1.98 10.71
N ALA A 245 2.06 1.71 9.41
CA ALA A 245 1.06 0.95 8.66
C ALA A 245 0.88 -0.44 9.26
N ALA A 246 1.98 -1.11 9.59
CA ALA A 246 1.91 -2.45 10.19
C ALA A 246 1.21 -2.40 11.56
N ARG A 247 1.56 -1.41 12.39
CA ARG A 247 0.92 -1.24 13.72
C ARG A 247 -0.59 -1.00 13.58
N LEU A 248 -0.97 -0.12 12.65
CA LEU A 248 -2.37 0.18 12.40
C LEU A 248 -3.13 -1.07 11.96
N MET A 249 -2.56 -1.81 11.03
CA MET A 249 -3.22 -3.02 10.51
C MET A 249 -3.38 -4.07 11.62
N ALA A 250 -2.34 -4.29 12.43
CA ALA A 250 -2.42 -5.25 13.53
C ALA A 250 -3.49 -4.82 14.54
N TRP A 251 -3.56 -3.52 14.84
CA TRP A 251 -4.57 -2.99 15.75
C TRP A 251 -5.98 -3.20 15.22
N LEU A 252 -6.18 -2.95 13.92
CA LEU A 252 -7.50 -3.13 13.30
C LEU A 252 -7.94 -4.59 13.32
N CYS A 253 -7.01 -5.54 13.18
CA CYS A 253 -7.34 -6.95 13.30
C CYS A 253 -7.94 -7.30 14.67
N ARG A 254 -7.64 -6.51 15.69
CA ARG A 254 -8.11 -6.75 17.06
C ARG A 254 -9.24 -5.81 17.49
N ASN A 255 -9.53 -4.76 16.72
CA ASN A 255 -10.40 -3.66 17.15
C ASN A 255 -11.29 -3.17 16.04
N TYR A 256 -11.96 -4.10 15.34
CA TYR A 256 -12.90 -3.71 14.28
C TYR A 256 -14.33 -3.86 14.77
N GLU A 257 -15.23 -3.10 14.15
CA GLU A 257 -16.66 -3.19 14.43
C GLU A 257 -17.28 -4.25 13.54
N PRO A 258 -17.96 -5.26 14.12
CA PRO A 258 -18.55 -6.35 13.31
C PRO A 258 -19.48 -5.84 12.23
N GLY A 259 -19.34 -6.39 11.04
CA GLY A 259 -20.23 -6.12 9.91
C GLY A 259 -20.06 -4.78 9.24
N LYS A 260 -19.18 -3.92 9.73
CA LYS A 260 -19.07 -2.54 9.25
C LYS A 260 -18.24 -2.45 7.97
N LEU A 261 -18.61 -1.51 7.10
CA LEU A 261 -17.74 -1.04 6.03
C LEU A 261 -17.09 0.26 6.50
N GLU A 262 -15.78 0.26 6.66
CA GLU A 262 -15.04 1.43 7.13
C GLU A 262 -13.95 1.80 6.14
N ILE A 263 -13.86 3.08 5.80
CA ILE A 263 -12.82 3.60 4.90
C ILE A 263 -12.02 4.63 5.69
N LEU A 264 -10.70 4.48 5.71
CA LEU A 264 -9.83 5.30 6.54
C LEU A 264 -8.65 5.84 5.72
N ASN A 265 -8.54 7.16 5.65
CA ASN A 265 -7.30 7.79 5.19
C ASN A 265 -6.22 7.60 6.24
N ALA A 266 -5.00 7.26 5.82
CA ALA A 266 -3.89 7.05 6.75
C ALA A 266 -2.60 7.62 6.20
N GLN A 267 -1.95 8.45 7.01
CA GLN A 267 -0.67 9.08 6.67
C GLN A 267 0.07 9.41 7.97
N GLY A 268 1.29 9.90 7.87
CA GLY A 268 2.05 10.35 9.04
C GLY A 268 1.34 11.47 9.76
N ARG A 269 1.60 11.60 11.05
CA ARG A 269 0.98 12.66 11.85
C ARG A 269 1.72 13.99 11.69
N GLY A 270 1.07 15.04 12.09
CA GLY A 270 1.66 16.38 12.09
C GLY A 270 1.61 17.05 10.72
N GLU A 271 2.38 18.10 10.59
CA GLU A 271 2.35 18.94 9.41
C GLU A 271 3.00 18.27 8.19
N PRO A 272 2.46 18.52 7.01
CA PRO A 272 3.12 18.03 5.79
C PRO A 272 4.44 18.76 5.53
N VAL A 273 5.28 18.16 4.70
CA VAL A 273 6.54 18.78 4.27
C VAL A 273 6.35 19.43 2.91
N THR A 274 7.08 20.52 2.68
CA THR A 274 7.04 21.24 1.39
C THR A 274 8.09 20.65 0.44
N GLY A 275 8.02 21.08 -0.83
CA GLY A 275 9.07 20.73 -1.79
C GLY A 275 10.45 21.23 -1.35
N ASP A 276 10.49 22.41 -0.73
CA ASP A 276 11.76 22.94 -0.21
C ASP A 276 12.26 22.12 0.98
N ASP A 277 11.35 21.64 1.82
CA ASP A 277 11.74 20.74 2.90
C ASP A 277 12.32 19.44 2.35
N LEU A 278 11.71 18.89 1.29
CA LEU A 278 12.24 17.69 0.65
C LEU A 278 13.67 17.94 0.16
N SER A 279 13.88 19.06 -0.52
CA SER A 279 15.21 19.42 -1.02
C SER A 279 16.24 19.48 0.12
N ARG A 280 15.87 20.16 1.20
CA ARG A 280 16.75 20.32 2.36
C ARG A 280 17.04 18.98 3.04
N LEU A 281 16.00 18.18 3.25
CA LEU A 281 16.14 16.92 3.97
C LEU A 281 16.90 15.86 3.15
N CYS A 282 16.69 15.87 1.83
CA CYS A 282 17.33 14.90 0.94
C CYS A 282 18.74 15.33 0.52
N GLY A 283 19.07 16.61 0.72
CA GLY A 283 20.34 17.17 0.26
C GLY A 283 20.45 17.18 -1.26
N LEU A 284 19.32 17.41 -1.93
CA LEU A 284 19.26 17.46 -3.40
C LEU A 284 18.79 18.83 -3.85
N PRO A 285 19.37 19.36 -4.93
CA PRO A 285 18.82 20.62 -5.46
C PRO A 285 17.41 20.43 -5.97
N LEU A 286 16.57 21.43 -5.76
CA LEU A 286 15.21 21.47 -6.29
C LEU A 286 15.17 22.44 -7.45
N LEU A 287 14.88 21.92 -8.63
CA LEU A 287 14.74 22.71 -9.83
C LEU A 287 13.25 22.98 -10.07
N ARG A 288 12.86 24.24 -10.07
CA ARG A 288 11.50 24.66 -10.37
C ARG A 288 11.50 25.34 -11.72
N LEU A 289 10.80 24.74 -12.68
CA LEU A 289 10.67 25.32 -14.01
C LEU A 289 9.28 25.94 -14.16
N PRO A 290 9.16 27.02 -14.95
CA PRO A 290 7.93 27.82 -14.94
C PRO A 290 6.71 27.16 -15.56
N SER A 291 6.87 26.02 -16.25
CA SER A 291 5.77 25.40 -16.97
C SER A 291 5.54 23.96 -16.50
N TYR A 292 4.31 23.68 -16.10
CA TYR A 292 3.88 22.30 -15.80
C TYR A 292 4.13 21.39 -17.01
N GLY A 293 3.75 21.88 -18.20
CA GLY A 293 3.93 21.09 -19.43
C GLY A 293 5.38 20.78 -19.72
N LEU A 294 6.28 21.75 -19.50
CA LEU A 294 7.71 21.53 -19.72
C LEU A 294 8.25 20.48 -18.75
N VAL A 295 7.88 20.56 -17.47
CA VAL A 295 8.34 19.58 -16.47
C VAL A 295 7.83 18.19 -16.84
N GLY A 296 6.56 18.08 -17.24
CA GLY A 296 6.00 16.81 -17.68
C GLY A 296 6.74 16.24 -18.88
N LEU A 297 7.08 17.09 -19.84
CA LEU A 297 7.84 16.69 -21.03
C LEU A 297 9.23 16.18 -20.64
N LEU A 298 9.88 16.85 -19.70
CA LEU A 298 11.20 16.40 -19.20
C LEU A 298 11.11 15.06 -18.50
N TYR A 299 10.05 14.82 -17.72
CA TYR A 299 9.87 13.49 -17.11
C TYR A 299 9.68 12.42 -18.18
N LYS A 300 8.90 12.71 -19.23
CA LYS A 300 8.74 11.79 -20.36
C LYS A 300 10.07 11.49 -21.03
N PHE A 301 10.86 12.52 -21.26
CA PHE A 301 12.17 12.36 -21.91
C PHE A 301 13.12 11.53 -21.06
N PHE A 302 13.26 11.89 -19.77
CA PHE A 302 14.19 11.19 -18.90
C PHE A 302 13.74 9.75 -18.61
N TRP A 303 12.44 9.52 -18.60
CA TRP A 303 11.93 8.16 -18.51
C TRP A 303 12.24 7.37 -19.79
N ALA A 304 12.03 7.98 -20.94
CA ALA A 304 12.23 7.34 -22.24
C ALA A 304 13.70 6.94 -22.46
N ILE A 305 14.64 7.79 -22.04
CA ILE A 305 16.08 7.44 -22.19
C ILE A 305 16.59 6.52 -21.08
N GLY A 306 15.74 6.16 -20.12
CA GLY A 306 16.08 5.21 -19.09
C GLY A 306 16.91 5.77 -17.95
N LEU A 307 16.74 7.02 -17.62
CA LEU A 307 17.49 7.67 -16.53
C LEU A 307 16.62 7.89 -15.29
N SER A 308 15.41 8.42 -15.46
CA SER A 308 14.53 8.72 -14.32
C SER A 308 13.98 7.46 -13.67
N PRO A 309 13.99 7.35 -12.33
CA PRO A 309 13.29 6.25 -11.67
C PRO A 309 11.77 6.45 -11.65
N VAL A 310 11.30 7.67 -11.88
CA VAL A 310 9.88 8.03 -11.80
C VAL A 310 9.22 7.84 -13.17
N PRO A 311 8.17 7.00 -13.25
CA PRO A 311 7.44 6.89 -14.52
C PRO A 311 6.79 8.23 -14.87
N ALA A 312 6.83 8.59 -16.15
CA ALA A 312 6.22 9.83 -16.60
C ALA A 312 4.73 9.90 -16.24
N GLU A 313 4.06 8.75 -16.29
CA GLU A 313 2.62 8.70 -15.98
C GLU A 313 2.32 9.04 -14.51
N ALA A 314 3.30 8.93 -13.62
CA ALA A 314 3.11 9.23 -12.21
C ALA A 314 3.36 10.71 -11.87
N PHE A 315 3.96 11.47 -12.76
CA PHE A 315 4.32 12.86 -12.49
C PHE A 315 3.15 13.70 -11.97
N PRO A 316 1.94 13.63 -12.56
CA PRO A 316 0.84 14.46 -12.05
C PRO A 316 0.53 14.25 -10.57
N TYR A 317 0.88 13.07 -10.02
CA TYR A 317 0.53 12.69 -8.64
C TYR A 317 1.41 13.36 -7.59
N PHE A 318 2.53 13.97 -7.99
CA PHE A 318 3.38 14.70 -7.05
C PHE A 318 3.72 16.11 -7.51
N ALA A 319 3.12 16.56 -8.61
CA ALA A 319 3.36 17.92 -9.10
C ALA A 319 2.77 18.97 -8.15
N GLY A 320 1.61 18.70 -7.59
CA GLY A 320 0.93 19.60 -6.67
C GLY A 320 0.94 19.08 -5.23
N SER A 321 0.01 19.57 -4.45
CA SER A 321 -0.13 19.13 -3.06
C SER A 321 -0.81 17.77 -2.98
N TYR A 322 -0.38 16.96 -2.02
CA TYR A 322 -0.85 15.59 -1.92
C TYR A 322 -0.97 15.20 -0.44
N VAL A 323 -2.09 15.56 0.17
CA VAL A 323 -2.34 15.42 1.60
C VAL A 323 -3.78 14.98 1.81
N MET A 324 -4.00 14.11 2.78
CA MET A 324 -5.34 13.65 3.14
C MET A 324 -5.76 14.21 4.50
N ASN A 325 -7.08 14.28 4.73
CA ASN A 325 -7.65 14.56 6.03
C ASN A 325 -7.78 13.23 6.77
N THR A 326 -7.23 13.14 7.98
CA THR A 326 -7.21 11.91 8.77
C THR A 326 -8.08 11.97 10.03
N GLU A 327 -9.00 12.92 10.09
CA GLU A 327 -9.85 13.07 11.29
C GLU A 327 -10.62 11.79 11.63
N ARG A 328 -11.07 11.05 10.63
CA ARG A 328 -11.79 9.79 10.87
C ARG A 328 -10.89 8.77 11.55
N LEU A 329 -9.67 8.63 11.08
CA LEU A 329 -8.70 7.71 11.70
C LEU A 329 -8.38 8.15 13.13
N GLU A 330 -8.11 9.44 13.32
CA GLU A 330 -7.79 9.96 14.64
C GLU A 330 -8.94 9.70 15.63
N SER A 331 -10.18 9.92 15.21
CA SER A 331 -11.34 9.66 16.05
C SER A 331 -11.48 8.18 16.37
N LEU A 332 -11.27 7.32 15.38
CA LEU A 332 -11.39 5.87 15.58
C LEU A 332 -10.34 5.38 16.57
N LEU A 333 -9.11 5.82 16.44
CA LEU A 333 -8.02 5.35 17.28
C LEU A 333 -8.01 6.00 18.66
N GLY A 334 -8.53 7.22 18.78
CA GLY A 334 -8.56 7.93 20.07
C GLY A 334 -7.20 7.98 20.73
N ALA A 335 -7.13 7.50 21.97
CA ALA A 335 -5.88 7.54 22.74
C ALA A 335 -4.77 6.68 22.13
N ALA A 336 -5.10 5.71 21.28
CA ALA A 336 -4.10 4.89 20.64
C ALA A 336 -3.44 5.57 19.43
N TYR A 337 -3.97 6.69 18.96
CA TYR A 337 -3.52 7.30 17.70
C TYR A 337 -2.00 7.55 17.71
N GLU A 338 -1.49 8.24 18.72
CA GLU A 338 -0.07 8.58 18.75
C GLU A 338 0.83 7.38 18.99
N GLN A 339 0.28 6.32 19.59
CA GLN A 339 1.03 5.08 19.81
C GLN A 339 1.16 4.26 18.53
N LEU A 340 0.17 4.37 17.65
CA LEU A 340 0.14 3.60 16.40
C LEU A 340 0.77 4.37 15.25
N ILE A 341 0.47 5.67 15.14
CA ILE A 341 1.02 6.54 14.10
C ILE A 341 2.09 7.40 14.78
N ARG A 342 3.29 6.88 14.81
CA ARG A 342 4.39 7.49 15.57
C ARG A 342 5.18 8.54 14.80
N TYR A 343 5.22 8.38 13.48
CA TYR A 343 6.12 9.16 12.65
C TYR A 343 5.42 10.34 12.01
N THR A 344 6.10 11.48 12.00
CA THR A 344 5.76 12.58 11.11
C THR A 344 6.36 12.28 9.73
N ALA A 345 5.96 13.07 8.73
CA ALA A 345 6.57 12.95 7.39
C ALA A 345 8.09 13.13 7.45
N GLU A 346 8.53 14.10 8.21
CA GLU A 346 9.96 14.38 8.38
C GLU A 346 10.71 13.23 9.06
N UNK A 347 10.18 12.71 9.87
CA UNK A 347 10.75 11.68 10.57
C UNK A 347 10.85 10.47 9.80
N ALA A 348 9.88 10.16 9.18
CA ALA A 348 9.90 9.02 8.27
C ALA A 348 10.93 9.21 7.16
N LEU A 349 10.99 10.41 6.62
CA LEU A 349 11.94 10.72 5.56
C LEU A 349 13.39 10.61 6.04
N ARG A 350 13.69 11.17 7.21
CA ARG A 350 15.04 11.08 7.77
C ARG A 350 15.49 9.63 7.94
N GLU A 351 14.62 8.81 8.49
CA GLU A 351 14.94 7.40 8.71
C GLU A 351 15.16 6.63 7.39
N THR A 352 14.37 6.99 6.38
CA THR A 352 14.51 6.39 5.04
C THR A 352 15.87 6.74 4.41
N LEU A 353 16.36 7.96 4.66
CA LEU A 353 17.57 8.46 4.02
C LEU A 353 18.84 8.08 4.78
N GLN A 354 18.75 7.71 6.06
CA GLN A 354 19.89 7.28 6.84
C GLN A 354 20.35 5.89 6.38
N ARG A 355 21.60 5.81 5.86
CA ARG A 355 22.25 4.54 5.48
C ARG A 355 23.64 4.47 6.09
#